data_2629512a2b5b2452728b061b4e98bb61
#
_entry.id   2629512a2b5b2452728b061b4e98bb61
#
_cell.length_a   1.000
_cell.length_b   1.000
_cell.length_c   1.000
_cell.angle_alpha   90.00
_cell.angle_beta   90.00
_cell.angle_gamma   90.00
#
_symmetry.space_group_name_H-M   'P 1'
#
loop_
_entity.id
_entity.type
_entity.pdbx_description
1 polymer ?
#
loop_
_entity_poly.entity_id
_entity_poly.type
_entity_poly.pdbx_seq_one_letter_code
_entity_poly.pdbx_strand_id
1 'polypeptide(L)'
;VELTGSNGWKIGGMVKGSGMIAPQLATMLCVITTDAVVSAGQMQAALAVAAEHSFNRIDVDGCMSTNDTVLLLASGASGVEPDKDEFNKLVREACVSLSRQIIGDGEGASHDIRITVTGATSEDAALACGRAVAASNLLKCAISGNDPNWGRIVSSLGTVPPEVAPYDSNKVTVDVNGVRICENGGAGRDRSEVDMTCLLYT
;
A
#
# COMPACT_ATOMS: atom_id res chain seq x y z
N VAL A 1 0.81 -4.96 16.26
CA VAL A 1 2.04 -5.60 15.78
C VAL A 1 3.08 -5.66 16.89
N GLU A 2 3.86 -6.71 16.96
CA GLU A 2 5.05 -6.85 17.80
C GLU A 2 6.14 -7.55 16.99
N LEU A 3 7.35 -6.99 16.98
CA LEU A 3 8.54 -7.53 16.32
C LEU A 3 9.72 -7.50 17.29
N THR A 4 10.62 -8.44 17.14
CA THR A 4 11.82 -8.54 17.99
C THR A 4 13.06 -8.49 17.10
N GLY A 5 13.97 -7.59 17.43
CA GLY A 5 15.27 -7.49 16.77
C GLY A 5 16.32 -8.39 17.40
N SER A 6 17.51 -8.41 16.79
CA SER A 6 18.68 -9.09 17.35
C SER A 6 19.00 -8.53 18.75
N ASN A 7 19.52 -9.35 19.62
CA ASN A 7 19.77 -8.99 21.02
C ASN A 7 18.53 -8.61 21.85
N GLY A 8 17.32 -8.94 21.37
CA GLY A 8 16.09 -8.94 22.15
C GLY A 8 15.37 -7.61 22.32
N TRP A 9 15.83 -6.51 21.66
CA TRP A 9 15.06 -5.27 21.62
C TRP A 9 13.76 -5.45 20.80
N LYS A 10 12.75 -4.64 21.07
CA LYS A 10 11.42 -4.81 20.51
C LYS A 10 10.87 -3.56 19.84
N ILE A 11 10.02 -3.78 18.83
CA ILE A 11 9.09 -2.79 18.29
C ILE A 11 7.67 -3.30 18.49
N GLY A 12 6.80 -2.44 19.00
CA GLY A 12 5.37 -2.67 19.08
C GLY A 12 4.60 -1.51 18.47
N GLY A 13 3.41 -1.76 17.96
CA GLY A 13 2.61 -0.68 17.39
C GLY A 13 1.14 -1.03 17.28
N MET A 14 0.33 0.01 17.27
CA MET A 14 -1.10 -0.05 17.01
C MET A 14 -1.51 1.10 16.12
N VAL A 15 -2.61 0.89 15.41
CA VAL A 15 -3.18 1.87 14.48
C VAL A 15 -4.70 1.84 14.58
N LYS A 16 -5.34 2.97 14.36
CA LYS A 16 -6.79 3.07 14.20
C LYS A 16 -7.14 3.95 13.01
N GLY A 17 -8.22 3.64 12.34
CA GLY A 17 -8.79 4.37 11.21
C GLY A 17 -9.67 3.43 10.40
N SER A 18 -10.81 3.90 9.87
CA SER A 18 -11.74 3.07 9.10
C SER A 18 -12.27 3.75 7.85
N GLY A 19 -12.14 5.06 7.73
CA GLY A 19 -12.57 5.85 6.56
C GLY A 19 -11.70 7.07 6.33
N MET A 20 -11.83 7.70 5.17
CA MET A 20 -10.94 8.74 4.64
C MET A 20 -9.49 8.26 4.58
N ILE A 21 -9.28 7.10 3.96
CA ILE A 21 -7.97 6.45 3.86
C ILE A 21 -7.56 6.45 2.38
N ALA A 22 -6.82 7.48 1.98
CA ALA A 22 -6.19 7.60 0.67
C ALA A 22 -4.77 8.16 0.79
N PRO A 23 -3.90 7.93 -0.22
CA PRO A 23 -2.50 8.35 -0.15
C PRO A 23 -2.33 9.81 0.23
N GLN A 24 -1.51 10.04 1.24
CA GLN A 24 -0.98 11.28 1.80
C GLN A 24 -1.73 11.90 2.99
N LEU A 25 -3.01 11.63 3.26
CA LEU A 25 -3.68 12.08 4.50
C LEU A 25 -4.98 11.26 4.70
N ALA A 26 -5.17 10.62 5.85
CA ALA A 26 -6.37 9.89 6.25
C ALA A 26 -6.69 10.12 7.74
N THR A 27 -7.87 9.86 8.25
CA THR A 27 -8.14 9.96 9.70
C THR A 27 -7.53 8.76 10.43
N MET A 28 -6.21 8.65 10.30
CA MET A 28 -5.42 7.56 10.84
C MET A 28 -4.54 8.04 11.99
N LEU A 29 -4.59 7.34 13.09
CA LEU A 29 -3.66 7.54 14.20
C LEU A 29 -2.87 6.26 14.42
N CYS A 30 -1.56 6.33 14.27
CA CYS A 30 -0.64 5.22 14.46
C CYS A 30 0.40 5.57 15.52
N VAL A 31 0.59 4.69 16.48
CA VAL A 31 1.65 4.80 17.46
C VAL A 31 2.51 3.55 17.40
N ILE A 32 3.80 3.76 17.17
CA ILE A 32 4.83 2.73 17.17
C ILE A 32 5.78 3.03 18.30
N THR A 33 6.13 2.04 19.09
CA THR A 33 7.04 2.16 20.21
C THR A 33 8.19 1.18 20.10
N THR A 34 9.35 1.55 20.63
CA THR A 34 10.49 0.65 20.76
C THR A 34 11.20 0.87 22.07
N ASP A 35 11.81 -0.18 22.60
CA ASP A 35 12.71 -0.11 23.76
C ASP A 35 14.20 0.02 23.36
N ALA A 36 14.50 0.06 22.06
CA ALA A 36 15.85 0.25 21.54
C ALA A 36 16.42 1.65 21.87
N VAL A 37 17.74 1.74 21.96
CA VAL A 37 18.47 3.01 22.12
C VAL A 37 18.72 3.58 20.71
N VAL A 38 17.91 4.57 20.32
CA VAL A 38 18.00 5.20 18.99
C VAL A 38 17.81 6.72 19.10
N SER A 39 18.51 7.47 18.29
CA SER A 39 18.39 8.92 18.25
C SER A 39 17.12 9.35 17.52
N ALA A 40 16.62 10.56 17.82
CA ALA A 40 15.48 11.15 17.14
C ALA A 40 15.71 11.26 15.62
N GLY A 41 16.94 11.58 15.18
CA GLY A 41 17.30 11.66 13.77
C GLY A 41 17.21 10.30 13.04
N GLN A 42 17.66 9.22 13.68
CA GLN A 42 17.52 7.86 13.14
C GLN A 42 16.06 7.43 13.07
N MET A 43 15.27 7.69 14.10
CA MET A 43 13.83 7.39 14.10
C MET A 43 13.10 8.14 12.99
N GLN A 44 13.35 9.44 12.85
CA GLN A 44 12.72 10.25 11.80
C GLN A 44 13.08 9.74 10.40
N ALA A 45 14.33 9.41 10.14
CA ALA A 45 14.76 8.90 8.84
C ALA A 45 14.13 7.53 8.54
N ALA A 46 14.13 6.61 9.52
CA ALA A 46 13.51 5.29 9.37
C ALA A 46 12.00 5.38 9.12
N LEU A 47 11.30 6.21 9.91
CA LEU A 47 9.86 6.37 9.80
C LEU A 47 9.45 7.02 8.48
N ALA A 48 10.17 8.04 8.00
CA ALA A 48 9.87 8.68 6.73
C ALA A 48 9.91 7.68 5.56
N VAL A 49 10.97 6.88 5.47
CA VAL A 49 11.09 5.84 4.44
C VAL A 49 10.03 4.75 4.62
N ALA A 50 9.78 4.33 5.85
CA ALA A 50 8.78 3.31 6.14
C ALA A 50 7.36 3.77 5.76
N ALA A 51 6.99 5.00 6.07
CA ALA A 51 5.69 5.59 5.74
C ALA A 51 5.49 5.67 4.21
N GLU A 52 6.52 6.08 3.46
CA GLU A 52 6.47 6.14 2.00
C GLU A 52 6.20 4.78 1.36
N HIS A 53 6.69 3.71 1.96
CA HIS A 53 6.51 2.34 1.46
C HIS A 53 5.34 1.57 2.11
N SER A 54 4.51 2.22 2.91
CA SER A 54 3.38 1.61 3.62
C SER A 54 2.14 2.50 3.61
N PHE A 55 1.98 3.37 4.59
CA PHE A 55 0.80 4.23 4.76
C PHE A 55 0.53 5.12 3.54
N ASN A 56 1.56 5.63 2.88
CA ASN A 56 1.41 6.46 1.68
C ASN A 56 1.03 5.64 0.42
N ARG A 57 0.89 4.33 0.52
CA ARG A 57 0.54 3.43 -0.60
C ARG A 57 -0.80 2.73 -0.47
N ILE A 58 -1.56 3.03 0.58
CA ILE A 58 -2.89 2.44 0.79
C ILE A 58 -4.00 3.39 0.36
N ASP A 59 -5.07 2.84 -0.19
CA ASP A 59 -6.27 3.58 -0.60
C ASP A 59 -7.50 2.74 -0.29
N VAL A 60 -8.45 3.29 0.47
CA VAL A 60 -9.74 2.63 0.76
C VAL A 60 -10.87 3.30 -0.02
N ASP A 61 -10.99 4.61 0.06
CA ASP A 61 -12.15 5.35 -0.43
C ASP A 61 -11.81 6.59 -1.28
N GLY A 62 -10.51 6.82 -1.58
CA GLY A 62 -10.06 7.96 -2.35
C GLY A 62 -10.15 9.31 -1.63
N CYS A 63 -10.53 9.32 -0.36
CA CYS A 63 -10.71 10.53 0.43
C CYS A 63 -9.54 10.73 1.39
N MET A 64 -9.01 11.96 1.44
CA MET A 64 -7.95 12.35 2.36
C MET A 64 -8.53 12.99 3.62
N SER A 65 -7.86 12.78 4.77
CA SER A 65 -8.13 13.51 6.01
C SER A 65 -7.09 14.61 6.25
N THR A 66 -7.37 15.49 7.20
CA THR A 66 -6.47 16.57 7.61
C THR A 66 -5.64 16.24 8.87
N ASN A 67 -5.84 15.07 9.48
CA ASN A 67 -5.34 14.78 10.83
C ASN A 67 -4.59 13.46 10.97
N ASP A 68 -3.94 12.97 9.90
CA ASP A 68 -3.14 11.75 9.99
C ASP A 68 -1.88 11.95 10.80
N THR A 69 -1.60 10.98 11.61
CA THR A 69 -0.43 11.03 12.47
C THR A 69 0.17 9.64 12.64
N VAL A 70 1.46 9.51 12.35
CA VAL A 70 2.26 8.34 12.72
C VAL A 70 3.36 8.78 13.67
N LEU A 71 3.36 8.24 14.88
CA LEU A 71 4.35 8.51 15.91
C LEU A 71 5.26 7.29 16.09
N LEU A 72 6.56 7.53 16.17
CA LEU A 72 7.55 6.55 16.59
C LEU A 72 8.24 7.04 17.85
N LEU A 73 8.13 6.29 18.94
CA LEU A 73 8.63 6.63 20.28
C LEU A 73 9.66 5.59 20.72
N ALA A 74 10.78 6.02 21.28
CA ALA A 74 11.82 5.15 21.83
C ALA A 74 12.04 5.44 23.31
N SER A 75 12.05 4.40 24.13
CA SER A 75 12.35 4.50 25.56
C SER A 75 13.81 4.27 25.91
N GLY A 76 14.55 3.54 25.08
CA GLY A 76 15.92 3.09 25.36
C GLY A 76 16.01 2.02 26.44
N ALA A 77 14.89 1.47 26.92
CA ALA A 77 14.85 0.61 28.10
C ALA A 77 15.59 -0.73 27.93
N SER A 78 15.75 -1.21 26.71
CA SER A 78 16.53 -2.42 26.42
C SER A 78 18.04 -2.23 26.62
N GLY A 79 18.54 -0.99 26.58
CA GLY A 79 19.96 -0.68 26.55
C GLY A 79 20.68 -1.12 25.26
N VAL A 80 19.96 -1.62 24.25
CA VAL A 80 20.50 -2.13 22.99
C VAL A 80 20.47 -1.03 21.95
N GLU A 81 21.63 -0.72 21.35
CA GLU A 81 21.74 0.06 20.13
C GLU A 81 21.61 -0.90 18.94
N PRO A 82 20.53 -0.86 18.16
CA PRO A 82 20.36 -1.75 17.03
C PRO A 82 21.27 -1.38 15.86
N ASP A 83 21.60 -2.37 15.03
CA ASP A 83 22.12 -2.08 13.70
C ASP A 83 21.12 -1.21 12.92
N LYS A 84 21.63 -0.23 12.19
CA LYS A 84 20.81 0.76 11.48
C LYS A 84 19.90 0.11 10.42
N ASP A 85 20.40 -0.85 9.67
CA ASP A 85 19.65 -1.48 8.58
C ASP A 85 18.59 -2.43 9.16
N GLU A 86 18.92 -3.13 10.23
CA GLU A 86 17.94 -3.94 10.97
C GLU A 86 16.82 -3.07 11.55
N PHE A 87 17.16 -1.94 12.18
CA PHE A 87 16.17 -1.01 12.71
C PHE A 87 15.24 -0.49 11.62
N ASN A 88 15.79 0.00 10.51
CA ASN A 88 15.02 0.48 9.37
C ASN A 88 14.09 -0.61 8.80
N LYS A 89 14.59 -1.84 8.69
CA LYS A 89 13.83 -2.99 8.21
C LYS A 89 12.65 -3.29 9.12
N LEU A 90 12.85 -3.37 10.43
CA LEU A 90 11.78 -3.70 11.38
C LEU A 90 10.76 -2.56 11.52
N VAL A 91 11.17 -1.29 11.47
CA VAL A 91 10.24 -0.15 11.39
C VAL A 91 9.37 -0.25 10.14
N ARG A 92 9.97 -0.57 8.98
CA ARG A 92 9.24 -0.77 7.73
C ARG A 92 8.27 -1.95 7.80
N GLU A 93 8.68 -3.08 8.35
CA GLU A 93 7.82 -4.25 8.54
C GLU A 93 6.62 -3.93 9.45
N ALA A 94 6.85 -3.20 10.54
CA ALA A 94 5.79 -2.74 11.43
C ALA A 94 4.80 -1.83 10.69
N CYS A 95 5.28 -0.83 9.95
CA CYS A 95 4.43 0.09 9.18
C CYS A 95 3.63 -0.65 8.09
N VAL A 96 4.24 -1.59 7.36
CA VAL A 96 3.55 -2.41 6.35
C VAL A 96 2.47 -3.29 6.99
N SER A 97 2.77 -3.92 8.12
CA SER A 97 1.78 -4.73 8.85
C SER A 97 0.60 -3.89 9.31
N LEU A 98 0.85 -2.73 9.90
CA LEU A 98 -0.18 -1.82 10.41
C LEU A 98 -1.02 -1.22 9.27
N SER A 99 -0.41 -0.82 8.16
CA SER A 99 -1.13 -0.29 7.01
C SER A 99 -2.08 -1.32 6.38
N ARG A 100 -1.68 -2.60 6.33
CA ARG A 100 -2.56 -3.68 5.87
C ARG A 100 -3.73 -3.94 6.81
N GLN A 101 -3.51 -3.86 8.12
CA GLN A 101 -4.59 -4.01 9.10
C GLN A 101 -5.66 -2.93 8.93
N ILE A 102 -5.26 -1.69 8.65
CA ILE A 102 -6.21 -0.60 8.35
C ILE A 102 -7.05 -0.88 7.10
N ILE A 103 -6.44 -1.39 6.03
CA ILE A 103 -7.17 -1.73 4.80
C ILE A 103 -8.23 -2.81 5.11
N GLY A 104 -7.84 -3.85 5.84
CA GLY A 104 -8.75 -4.95 6.20
C GLY A 104 -9.88 -4.52 7.14
N ASP A 105 -9.70 -3.42 7.88
CA ASP A 105 -10.70 -2.86 8.82
C ASP A 105 -11.39 -1.60 8.24
N GLY A 106 -11.24 -1.36 6.94
CA GLY A 106 -11.87 -0.24 6.25
C GLY A 106 -13.39 -0.31 6.32
N GLU A 107 -14.06 0.84 6.48
CA GLU A 107 -15.52 0.91 6.56
C GLU A 107 -16.19 0.31 5.32
N GLY A 108 -16.97 -0.74 5.51
CA GLY A 108 -17.64 -1.47 4.43
C GLY A 108 -16.73 -2.28 3.51
N ALA A 109 -15.46 -2.49 3.91
CA ALA A 109 -14.51 -3.27 3.12
C ALA A 109 -15.01 -4.71 2.96
N SER A 110 -15.07 -5.17 1.72
CA SER A 110 -15.43 -6.54 1.34
C SER A 110 -14.29 -7.26 0.63
N HIS A 111 -13.28 -6.52 0.17
CA HIS A 111 -12.16 -7.02 -0.60
C HIS A 111 -10.85 -6.32 -0.20
N ASP A 112 -9.76 -7.06 -0.19
CA ASP A 112 -8.39 -6.53 -0.15
C ASP A 112 -7.80 -6.62 -1.56
N ILE A 113 -7.44 -5.47 -2.14
CA ILE A 113 -6.98 -5.37 -3.52
C ILE A 113 -5.49 -5.03 -3.53
N ARG A 114 -4.66 -5.93 -4.03
CA ARG A 114 -3.26 -5.66 -4.28
C ARG A 114 -3.04 -5.24 -5.73
N ILE A 115 -2.48 -4.06 -5.92
CA ILE A 115 -2.10 -3.55 -7.24
C ILE A 115 -0.58 -3.55 -7.34
N THR A 116 -0.06 -4.29 -8.32
CA THR A 116 1.36 -4.32 -8.65
C THR A 116 1.56 -3.73 -10.04
N VAL A 117 2.38 -2.69 -10.15
CA VAL A 117 2.74 -2.06 -11.41
C VAL A 117 4.20 -2.38 -11.72
N THR A 118 4.46 -2.92 -12.90
CA THR A 118 5.80 -3.28 -13.37
C THR A 118 6.07 -2.65 -14.74
N GLY A 119 7.35 -2.49 -15.07
CA GLY A 119 7.77 -1.97 -16.37
C GLY A 119 7.57 -0.46 -16.57
N ALA A 120 7.22 0.29 -15.53
CA ALA A 120 7.18 1.74 -15.57
C ALA A 120 8.59 2.35 -15.66
N THR A 121 8.70 3.60 -16.12
CA THR A 121 9.98 4.31 -16.31
C THR A 121 10.67 4.67 -14.99
N SER A 122 9.92 4.74 -13.91
CA SER A 122 10.39 5.01 -12.55
C SER A 122 9.43 4.45 -11.50
N GLU A 123 9.86 4.39 -10.25
CA GLU A 123 8.99 4.03 -9.13
C GLU A 123 7.84 5.03 -8.95
N ASP A 124 8.11 6.32 -9.12
CA ASP A 124 7.09 7.38 -9.06
C ASP A 124 6.03 7.22 -10.15
N ALA A 125 6.43 6.89 -11.36
CA ALA A 125 5.52 6.59 -12.47
C ALA A 125 4.66 5.34 -12.17
N ALA A 126 5.27 4.28 -11.63
CA ALA A 126 4.55 3.09 -11.20
C ALA A 126 3.53 3.41 -10.10
N LEU A 127 3.93 4.21 -9.11
CA LEU A 127 3.08 4.64 -8.00
C LEU A 127 1.90 5.49 -8.49
N ALA A 128 2.14 6.44 -9.41
CA ALA A 128 1.08 7.24 -10.02
C ALA A 128 0.03 6.38 -10.73
N CYS A 129 0.47 5.39 -11.52
CA CYS A 129 -0.40 4.43 -12.15
C CYS A 129 -1.20 3.60 -11.13
N GLY A 130 -0.52 3.05 -10.11
CA GLY A 130 -1.17 2.27 -9.06
C GLY A 130 -2.24 3.06 -8.30
N ARG A 131 -1.94 4.32 -7.95
CA ARG A 131 -2.88 5.24 -7.28
C ARG A 131 -4.11 5.55 -8.14
N ALA A 132 -3.92 5.81 -9.43
CA ALA A 132 -5.03 6.06 -10.34
C ALA A 132 -5.98 4.87 -10.44
N VAL A 133 -5.43 3.66 -10.45
CA VAL A 133 -6.21 2.42 -10.46
C VAL A 133 -6.91 2.20 -9.12
N ALA A 134 -6.21 2.39 -7.99
CA ALA A 134 -6.75 2.23 -6.63
C ALA A 134 -7.90 3.20 -6.34
N ALA A 135 -7.78 4.46 -6.77
CA ALA A 135 -8.79 5.50 -6.56
C ALA A 135 -10.04 5.33 -7.45
N SER A 136 -10.04 4.40 -8.41
CA SER A 136 -11.13 4.23 -9.37
C SER A 136 -12.37 3.59 -8.74
N ASN A 137 -13.37 4.39 -8.42
CA ASN A 137 -14.68 3.89 -7.95
C ASN A 137 -15.32 2.94 -8.97
N LEU A 138 -15.12 3.19 -10.27
CA LEU A 138 -15.63 2.35 -11.33
C LEU A 138 -15.01 0.95 -11.28
N LEU A 139 -13.73 0.84 -10.98
CA LEU A 139 -13.05 -0.44 -10.78
C LEU A 139 -13.53 -1.11 -9.48
N LYS A 140 -13.61 -0.36 -8.38
CA LYS A 140 -14.12 -0.89 -7.08
C LYS A 140 -15.52 -1.49 -7.22
N CYS A 141 -16.42 -0.85 -7.97
CA CYS A 141 -17.73 -1.41 -8.29
C CYS A 141 -17.66 -2.70 -9.10
N ALA A 142 -16.73 -2.82 -10.05
CA ALA A 142 -16.55 -4.05 -10.80
C ALA A 142 -16.07 -5.20 -9.90
N ILE A 143 -15.09 -4.93 -9.05
CA ILE A 143 -14.55 -5.90 -8.10
C ILE A 143 -15.64 -6.36 -7.13
N SER A 144 -16.41 -5.44 -6.55
CA SER A 144 -17.56 -5.76 -5.70
C SER A 144 -18.63 -6.61 -6.41
N GLY A 145 -18.75 -6.48 -7.73
CA GLY A 145 -19.62 -7.30 -8.57
C GLY A 145 -18.96 -8.57 -9.11
N ASN A 146 -17.77 -8.93 -8.64
CA ASN A 146 -16.96 -10.05 -9.15
C ASN A 146 -16.72 -9.98 -10.67
N ASP A 147 -16.56 -8.77 -11.23
CA ASP A 147 -16.24 -8.54 -12.63
C ASP A 147 -14.75 -8.15 -12.79
N PRO A 148 -13.88 -9.05 -13.28
CA PRO A 148 -12.48 -8.73 -13.55
C PRO A 148 -12.35 -7.84 -14.80
N ASN A 149 -12.64 -6.57 -14.65
CA ASN A 149 -12.81 -5.62 -15.74
C ASN A 149 -11.51 -4.88 -16.07
N TRP A 150 -10.71 -5.44 -16.98
CA TRP A 150 -9.46 -4.82 -17.43
C TRP A 150 -9.67 -3.46 -18.11
N GLY A 151 -10.82 -3.25 -18.79
CA GLY A 151 -11.11 -1.98 -19.44
C GLY A 151 -11.20 -0.82 -18.43
N ARG A 152 -11.72 -1.06 -17.22
CA ARG A 152 -11.76 -0.08 -16.14
C ARG A 152 -10.37 0.19 -15.56
N ILE A 153 -9.49 -0.81 -15.54
CA ILE A 153 -8.09 -0.63 -15.14
C ILE A 153 -7.37 0.26 -16.15
N VAL A 154 -7.44 -0.07 -17.44
CA VAL A 154 -6.79 0.69 -18.51
C VAL A 154 -7.37 2.12 -18.61
N SER A 155 -8.68 2.27 -18.42
CA SER A 155 -9.32 3.60 -18.35
C SER A 155 -8.75 4.44 -17.22
N SER A 156 -8.49 3.85 -16.06
CA SER A 156 -7.86 4.56 -14.93
C SER A 156 -6.41 4.95 -15.23
N LEU A 157 -5.64 4.07 -15.87
CA LEU A 157 -4.29 4.41 -16.33
C LEU A 157 -4.28 5.59 -17.30
N GLY A 158 -5.28 5.67 -18.19
CA GLY A 158 -5.44 6.78 -19.14
C GLY A 158 -5.69 8.15 -18.50
N THR A 159 -5.98 8.21 -17.20
CA THR A 159 -6.12 9.49 -16.46
C THR A 159 -4.79 10.03 -15.95
N VAL A 160 -3.72 9.22 -15.95
CA VAL A 160 -2.39 9.66 -15.52
C VAL A 160 -1.75 10.48 -16.66
N PRO A 161 -1.29 11.71 -16.37
CA PRO A 161 -0.66 12.54 -17.39
C PRO A 161 0.59 11.85 -17.99
N PRO A 162 0.80 11.90 -19.32
CA PRO A 162 1.95 11.25 -19.96
C PRO A 162 3.31 11.74 -19.47
N GLU A 163 3.40 12.97 -19.00
CA GLU A 163 4.61 13.54 -18.40
C GLU A 163 4.94 12.95 -17.03
N VAL A 164 3.94 12.40 -16.32
CA VAL A 164 4.10 11.72 -15.01
C VAL A 164 4.43 10.26 -15.21
N ALA A 165 3.71 9.58 -16.07
CA ALA A 165 3.91 8.16 -16.34
C ALA A 165 3.75 7.87 -17.84
N PRO A 166 4.83 8.07 -18.63
CA PRO A 166 4.80 7.74 -20.04
C PRO A 166 4.71 6.23 -20.25
N TYR A 167 3.73 5.78 -21.06
CA TYR A 167 3.60 4.39 -21.46
C TYR A 167 2.95 4.26 -22.83
N ASP A 168 3.17 3.13 -23.49
CA ASP A 168 2.51 2.77 -24.75
C ASP A 168 1.27 1.93 -24.44
N SER A 169 0.09 2.48 -24.71
CA SER A 169 -1.19 1.80 -24.46
C SER A 169 -1.32 0.45 -25.18
N ASN A 170 -0.63 0.29 -26.34
CA ASN A 170 -0.63 -0.96 -27.08
C ASN A 170 0.29 -2.04 -26.49
N LYS A 171 1.00 -1.74 -25.40
CA LYS A 171 1.87 -2.67 -24.67
C LYS A 171 1.37 -2.96 -23.26
N VAL A 172 0.25 -2.36 -22.88
CA VAL A 172 -0.33 -2.61 -21.54
C VAL A 172 -0.81 -4.04 -21.43
N THR A 173 -0.41 -4.70 -20.37
CA THR A 173 -0.93 -6.02 -19.98
C THR A 173 -1.58 -5.92 -18.60
N VAL A 174 -2.65 -6.68 -18.38
CA VAL A 174 -3.33 -6.77 -17.08
C VAL A 174 -3.54 -8.22 -16.72
N ASP A 175 -3.00 -8.60 -15.59
CA ASP A 175 -3.28 -9.88 -14.95
C ASP A 175 -4.18 -9.64 -13.73
N VAL A 176 -5.20 -10.47 -13.56
CA VAL A 176 -6.05 -10.49 -12.36
C VAL A 176 -6.02 -11.91 -11.81
N ASN A 177 -5.58 -12.06 -10.57
CA ASN A 177 -5.42 -13.37 -9.90
C ASN A 177 -4.64 -14.39 -10.75
N GLY A 178 -3.59 -13.93 -11.43
CA GLY A 178 -2.72 -14.77 -12.27
C GLY A 178 -3.27 -15.07 -13.68
N VAL A 179 -4.44 -14.57 -14.04
CA VAL A 179 -5.02 -14.72 -15.37
C VAL A 179 -4.81 -13.43 -16.18
N ARG A 180 -4.16 -13.54 -17.34
CA ARG A 180 -3.94 -12.40 -18.24
C ARG A 180 -5.19 -12.08 -19.04
N ILE A 181 -5.95 -11.08 -18.57
CA ILE A 181 -7.22 -10.65 -19.17
C ILE A 181 -7.08 -9.48 -20.15
N CYS A 182 -5.92 -8.81 -20.15
CA CYS A 182 -5.54 -7.83 -21.18
C CYS A 182 -4.13 -8.11 -21.66
N GLU A 183 -3.94 -8.12 -22.95
CA GLU A 183 -2.64 -8.32 -23.58
C GLU A 183 -2.44 -7.33 -24.73
N ASN A 184 -1.30 -6.62 -24.72
CA ASN A 184 -0.97 -5.61 -25.73
C ASN A 184 -2.11 -4.59 -25.99
N GLY A 185 -2.72 -4.10 -24.91
CA GLY A 185 -3.81 -3.12 -24.95
C GLY A 185 -5.16 -3.66 -25.45
N GLY A 186 -5.24 -4.95 -25.75
CA GLY A 186 -6.44 -5.64 -26.24
C GLY A 186 -6.94 -6.72 -25.26
N ALA A 187 -8.01 -7.41 -25.63
CA ALA A 187 -8.51 -8.53 -24.83
C ALA A 187 -7.51 -9.68 -24.83
N GLY A 188 -7.22 -10.18 -23.64
CA GLY A 188 -6.44 -11.38 -23.41
C GLY A 188 -7.31 -12.63 -23.28
N ARG A 189 -7.06 -13.45 -22.24
CA ARG A 189 -7.88 -14.63 -21.93
C ARG A 189 -9.29 -14.23 -21.49
N ASP A 190 -10.22 -15.17 -21.57
CA ASP A 190 -11.59 -14.93 -21.15
C ASP A 190 -11.63 -14.61 -19.64
N ARG A 191 -12.30 -13.52 -19.29
CA ARG A 191 -12.43 -13.08 -17.91
C ARG A 191 -13.19 -14.06 -17.02
N SER A 192 -13.99 -14.98 -17.60
CA SER A 192 -14.65 -16.06 -16.85
C SER A 192 -13.68 -17.07 -16.25
N GLU A 193 -12.42 -17.07 -16.71
CA GLU A 193 -11.36 -17.90 -16.15
C GLU A 193 -10.76 -17.33 -14.85
N VAL A 194 -11.08 -16.10 -14.49
CA VAL A 194 -10.60 -15.45 -13.27
C VAL A 194 -11.41 -15.90 -12.09
N ASP A 195 -10.77 -16.53 -11.13
CA ASP A 195 -11.39 -16.80 -9.83
C ASP A 195 -11.39 -15.52 -8.99
N MET A 196 -12.54 -14.88 -8.88
CA MET A 196 -12.74 -13.65 -8.11
C MET A 196 -12.99 -13.93 -6.63
N THR A 197 -13.20 -15.17 -6.22
CA THR A 197 -13.41 -15.53 -4.80
C THR A 197 -12.12 -15.42 -3.99
N CYS A 198 -10.96 -15.46 -4.65
CA CYS A 198 -9.62 -15.37 -4.05
C CYS A 198 -9.06 -13.94 -3.93
N LEU A 199 -9.80 -12.87 -4.23
CA LEU A 199 -9.33 -11.49 -4.08
C LEU A 199 -9.07 -11.08 -2.62
N LEU A 200 -9.35 -11.95 -1.67
CA LEU A 200 -9.25 -11.67 -0.24
C LEU A 200 -7.85 -11.83 0.35
N TYR A 201 -6.86 -12.44 -0.33
CA TYR A 201 -5.60 -12.83 0.34
C TYR A 201 -4.37 -12.90 -0.58
N THR A 202 -4.02 -11.86 -1.30
CA THR A 202 -2.65 -11.80 -1.87
C THR A 202 -2.00 -10.46 -1.71
#